data_3372bd0e0c25aec98bea4a35858698d4
#
_entry.id   3372bd0e0c25aec98bea4a35858698d4
#
_cell.length_a   1.000
_cell.length_b   1.000
_cell.length_c   1.000
_cell.angle_alpha   90.00
_cell.angle_beta   90.00
_cell.angle_gamma   90.00
#
_symmetry.space_group_name_H-M   'P 1'
#
loop_
_entity.id
_entity.type
_entity.pdbx_description
1 polymer ?
#
loop_
_entity_poly.entity_id
_entity_poly.type
_entity_poly.pdbx_seq_one_letter_code
_entity_poly.pdbx_strand_id
1 'polypeptide(L)'
;MTPRIASAAFAIGASVSCALAAFAVPVASARPSDPGVVSYAILGKGSVGNIVGGPMRDESLFTQPFQGYFVDNPVCNNWADVGLPEVYNDPDLASFNGASTQTSPTDQTHFVKQAVGVFATAPAAGAAFHRVVDRTIGCAGQTTPMHLDNGTTQVWSFDGGPAGAADAAWSKQEAGTDRRCFTQTRLRENVLLQAKVCQSGNGGPAVNVLAGAMQNALGQ
;
A
#
# COMPACT_ATOMS: atom_id res chain seq x y z
N MET A 1 18.66 -28.82 89.16
CA MET A 1 17.39 -28.17 88.77
C MET A 1 17.75 -26.78 88.21
N THR A 2 17.79 -26.64 86.93
CA THR A 2 18.13 -25.38 86.22
C THR A 2 17.01 -24.95 85.39
N PRO A 3 16.49 -23.69 85.48
CA PRO A 3 15.46 -23.19 84.61
C PRO A 3 16.01 -22.68 83.25
N ARG A 4 15.33 -23.05 82.19
CA ARG A 4 15.61 -22.56 80.81
C ARG A 4 14.94 -21.23 80.63
N ILE A 5 15.75 -20.24 80.23
CA ILE A 5 15.26 -18.93 79.78
C ILE A 5 15.00 -19.02 78.28
N ALA A 6 13.77 -18.74 77.85
CA ALA A 6 13.34 -18.62 76.44
C ALA A 6 13.51 -17.19 76.00
N SER A 7 14.38 -16.97 75.02
CA SER A 7 14.51 -15.66 74.33
C SER A 7 13.56 -15.59 73.14
N ALA A 8 12.64 -14.66 73.19
CA ALA A 8 11.79 -14.33 72.03
C ALA A 8 12.48 -13.31 71.17
N ALA A 9 12.74 -13.68 69.93
CA ALA A 9 13.25 -12.75 68.89
C ALA A 9 12.09 -12.12 68.12
N PHE A 10 11.95 -10.82 68.21
CA PHE A 10 11.01 -10.01 67.42
C PHE A 10 11.68 -9.71 66.07
N ALA A 11 11.15 -10.26 64.95
CA ALA A 11 11.51 -9.89 63.60
C ALA A 11 10.60 -8.75 63.12
N ILE A 12 11.13 -7.56 62.97
CA ILE A 12 10.47 -6.43 62.34
C ILE A 12 10.66 -6.55 60.82
N GLY A 13 9.61 -6.99 60.11
CA GLY A 13 9.58 -7.02 58.68
C GLY A 13 9.23 -5.65 58.12
N ALA A 14 10.18 -4.96 57.53
CA ALA A 14 9.94 -3.74 56.77
C ALA A 14 9.46 -4.10 55.35
N SER A 15 8.18 -3.94 55.07
CA SER A 15 7.61 -4.10 53.74
C SER A 15 7.87 -2.84 52.90
N VAL A 16 8.83 -2.94 51.98
CA VAL A 16 9.06 -1.89 50.98
C VAL A 16 8.03 -2.09 49.86
N SER A 17 6.97 -1.29 49.84
CA SER A 17 6.01 -1.24 48.74
C SER A 17 6.59 -0.41 47.58
N CYS A 18 7.17 -1.06 46.56
CA CYS A 18 7.49 -0.38 45.29
C CYS A 18 6.21 -0.06 44.55
N ALA A 19 5.78 1.19 44.61
CA ALA A 19 4.74 1.73 43.71
C ALA A 19 5.32 1.84 42.31
N LEU A 20 4.96 0.92 41.42
CA LEU A 20 5.19 1.02 39.98
C LEU A 20 4.27 2.13 39.43
N ALA A 21 4.78 3.35 39.30
CA ALA A 21 4.13 4.39 38.53
C ALA A 21 4.17 3.98 37.05
N ALA A 22 3.07 3.49 36.52
CA ALA A 22 2.89 3.27 35.10
C ALA A 22 2.85 4.66 34.42
N PHE A 23 3.97 5.08 33.83
CA PHE A 23 3.98 6.23 32.93
C PHE A 23 3.20 5.83 31.68
N ALA A 24 1.94 6.25 31.58
CA ALA A 24 1.20 6.26 30.34
C ALA A 24 1.89 7.23 29.38
N VAL A 25 2.74 6.71 28.49
CA VAL A 25 3.27 7.48 27.38
C VAL A 25 2.05 7.88 26.54
N PRO A 26 1.78 9.19 26.33
CA PRO A 26 0.71 9.58 25.43
C PRO A 26 1.05 9.04 24.04
N VAL A 27 0.27 8.10 23.55
CA VAL A 27 0.32 7.70 22.14
C VAL A 27 -0.13 8.95 21.37
N ALA A 28 0.80 9.61 20.72
CA ALA A 28 0.49 10.69 19.82
C ALA A 28 -0.46 10.11 18.76
N SER A 29 -1.73 10.42 18.86
CA SER A 29 -2.69 10.09 17.78
C SER A 29 -2.28 10.96 16.61
N ALA A 30 -1.73 10.33 15.59
CA ALA A 30 -1.43 10.99 14.34
C ALA A 30 -2.72 11.65 13.83
N ARG A 31 -2.62 12.87 13.32
CA ARG A 31 -3.79 13.59 12.81
C ARG A 31 -4.16 13.00 11.46
N PRO A 32 -5.44 12.72 11.21
CA PRO A 32 -5.89 12.30 9.89
C PRO A 32 -5.43 13.29 8.81
N SER A 33 -4.98 12.76 7.67
CA SER A 33 -4.58 13.59 6.54
C SER A 33 -5.79 14.36 5.98
N ASP A 34 -5.55 15.60 5.59
CA ASP A 34 -6.55 16.43 4.93
C ASP A 34 -6.91 15.83 3.55
N PRO A 35 -8.20 15.79 3.15
CA PRO A 35 -8.60 15.33 1.82
C PRO A 35 -7.86 16.00 0.65
N GLY A 36 -7.41 17.26 0.81
CA GLY A 36 -6.67 17.99 -0.22
C GLY A 36 -5.29 17.41 -0.56
N VAL A 37 -4.70 16.57 0.31
CA VAL A 37 -3.36 16.00 0.07
C VAL A 37 -3.28 15.11 -1.16
N VAL A 38 -4.41 14.57 -1.65
CA VAL A 38 -4.45 13.74 -2.87
C VAL A 38 -3.87 14.47 -4.08
N SER A 39 -3.99 15.81 -4.13
CA SER A 39 -3.48 16.63 -5.22
C SER A 39 -1.95 16.69 -5.26
N TYR A 40 -1.31 16.54 -4.11
CA TYR A 40 0.15 16.63 -3.98
C TYR A 40 0.83 15.25 -4.04
N ALA A 41 0.10 14.19 -3.69
CA ALA A 41 0.65 12.85 -3.63
C ALA A 41 0.85 12.19 -5.01
N ILE A 42 0.23 12.72 -6.05
CA ILE A 42 0.40 12.24 -7.43
C ILE A 42 1.55 13.00 -8.09
N LEU A 43 2.57 12.26 -8.53
CA LEU A 43 3.72 12.82 -9.22
C LEU A 43 3.39 13.01 -10.70
N GLY A 44 3.70 14.19 -11.24
CA GLY A 44 3.56 14.48 -12.66
C GLY A 44 4.60 13.72 -13.52
N LYS A 45 4.31 13.61 -14.79
CA LYS A 45 5.07 12.81 -15.77
C LYS A 45 6.59 13.10 -15.80
N GLY A 46 7.02 14.34 -15.54
CA GLY A 46 8.44 14.68 -15.48
C GLY A 46 9.17 13.97 -14.35
N SER A 47 8.61 13.99 -13.14
CA SER A 47 9.16 13.29 -11.98
C SER A 47 9.12 11.77 -12.17
N VAL A 48 8.02 11.26 -12.72
CA VAL A 48 7.88 9.84 -13.05
C VAL A 48 8.93 9.40 -14.05
N GLY A 49 9.18 10.18 -15.12
CA GLY A 49 10.20 9.90 -16.12
C GLY A 49 11.60 9.79 -15.52
N ASN A 50 11.94 10.68 -14.59
CA ASN A 50 13.22 10.61 -13.87
C ASN A 50 13.36 9.33 -13.02
N ILE A 51 12.27 8.85 -12.43
CA ILE A 51 12.25 7.64 -11.60
C ILE A 51 12.42 6.37 -12.44
N VAL A 52 11.72 6.29 -13.58
CA VAL A 52 11.76 5.09 -14.44
C VAL A 52 12.90 5.10 -15.44
N GLY A 53 13.63 6.22 -15.54
CA GLY A 53 14.78 6.35 -16.45
C GLY A 53 14.42 6.53 -17.93
N GLY A 54 13.22 7.02 -18.22
CA GLY A 54 12.74 7.23 -19.59
C GLY A 54 11.73 8.38 -19.71
N PRO A 55 11.59 8.97 -20.92
CA PRO A 55 10.65 10.05 -21.12
C PRO A 55 9.20 9.55 -21.03
N MET A 56 8.40 10.21 -20.22
CA MET A 56 6.95 10.00 -20.13
C MET A 56 6.24 11.16 -20.86
N ARG A 57 5.60 10.86 -21.98
CA ARG A 57 5.02 11.90 -22.85
C ARG A 57 3.52 11.99 -22.74
N ASP A 58 2.87 10.89 -22.42
CA ASP A 58 1.42 10.81 -22.25
C ASP A 58 1.04 10.68 -20.77
N GLU A 59 0.01 11.42 -20.35
CA GLU A 59 -0.48 11.43 -18.97
C GLU A 59 -1.99 11.61 -18.96
N SER A 60 -2.65 10.74 -18.22
CA SER A 60 -4.10 10.83 -17.97
C SER A 60 -4.35 10.90 -16.47
N LEU A 61 -5.08 11.91 -16.02
CA LEU A 61 -5.49 12.08 -14.64
C LEU A 61 -6.92 11.57 -14.44
N PHE A 62 -7.21 11.01 -13.28
CA PHE A 62 -8.56 10.56 -12.92
C PHE A 62 -8.83 10.83 -11.44
N THR A 63 -10.04 11.36 -11.17
CA THR A 63 -10.48 11.79 -9.84
C THR A 63 -11.45 10.80 -9.19
N GLN A 64 -11.67 9.67 -9.85
CA GLN A 64 -12.49 8.56 -9.35
C GLN A 64 -11.79 7.24 -9.61
N PRO A 65 -11.99 6.24 -8.74
CA PRO A 65 -11.50 4.89 -8.99
C PRO A 65 -12.00 4.38 -10.34
N PHE A 66 -11.11 3.73 -11.11
CA PHE A 66 -11.41 3.30 -12.48
C PHE A 66 -10.84 1.91 -12.76
N GLN A 67 -11.61 1.11 -13.47
CA GLN A 67 -11.21 -0.20 -13.99
C GLN A 67 -11.63 -0.32 -15.45
N GLY A 68 -10.65 -0.48 -16.34
CA GLY A 68 -10.84 -0.64 -17.78
C GLY A 68 -10.53 -2.06 -18.27
N TYR A 69 -10.86 -3.06 -17.46
CA TYR A 69 -10.61 -4.49 -17.74
C TYR A 69 -11.44 -5.39 -16.82
N PHE A 70 -11.49 -6.67 -17.17
CA PHE A 70 -11.84 -7.74 -16.22
C PHE A 70 -10.81 -8.89 -16.32
N VAL A 71 -10.74 -9.73 -15.29
CA VAL A 71 -9.88 -10.92 -15.25
C VAL A 71 -10.75 -12.17 -15.08
N ASP A 72 -10.36 -13.28 -15.72
CA ASP A 72 -11.10 -14.55 -15.63
C ASP A 72 -11.06 -15.12 -14.21
N ASN A 73 -9.94 -14.94 -13.50
CA ASN A 73 -9.85 -15.30 -12.09
C ASN A 73 -10.11 -14.05 -11.21
N PRO A 74 -11.32 -13.91 -10.62
CA PRO A 74 -11.70 -12.70 -9.88
C PRO A 74 -10.87 -12.49 -8.61
N VAL A 75 -10.22 -13.52 -8.07
CA VAL A 75 -9.32 -13.41 -6.92
C VAL A 75 -8.13 -12.50 -7.25
N CYS A 76 -7.70 -12.45 -8.52
CA CYS A 76 -6.59 -11.63 -8.98
C CYS A 76 -6.99 -10.19 -9.36
N ASN A 77 -8.27 -9.83 -9.29
CA ASN A 77 -8.72 -8.52 -9.75
C ASN A 77 -7.96 -7.36 -9.09
N ASN A 78 -7.88 -7.36 -7.75
CA ASN A 78 -7.24 -6.28 -7.00
C ASN A 78 -5.71 -6.25 -7.10
N TRP A 79 -5.12 -7.25 -7.75
CA TRP A 79 -3.69 -7.32 -8.07
C TRP A 79 -3.37 -6.98 -9.51
N ALA A 80 -4.37 -7.01 -10.39
CA ALA A 80 -4.16 -6.74 -11.79
C ALA A 80 -3.80 -5.26 -12.05
N ASP A 81 -4.33 -4.33 -11.24
CA ASP A 81 -4.07 -2.89 -11.39
C ASP A 81 -4.18 -2.15 -10.05
N VAL A 82 -3.98 -0.84 -10.07
CA VAL A 82 -4.11 0.08 -8.92
C VAL A 82 -5.20 1.11 -9.18
N GLY A 83 -5.74 1.70 -8.11
CA GLY A 83 -6.81 2.69 -8.20
C GLY A 83 -8.17 2.10 -8.58
N LEU A 84 -8.43 0.86 -8.17
CA LEU A 84 -9.63 0.13 -8.58
C LEU A 84 -10.87 0.47 -7.73
N PRO A 85 -12.07 0.44 -8.34
CA PRO A 85 -13.33 0.64 -7.62
C PRO A 85 -13.50 -0.33 -6.46
N GLU A 86 -13.16 -1.62 -6.61
CA GLU A 86 -13.27 -2.62 -5.54
C GLU A 86 -12.44 -2.27 -4.31
N VAL A 87 -11.34 -1.54 -4.48
CA VAL A 87 -10.46 -1.10 -3.38
C VAL A 87 -10.93 0.21 -2.77
N TYR A 88 -11.30 1.17 -3.61
CA TYR A 88 -11.51 2.56 -3.18
C TYR A 88 -12.98 2.99 -3.11
N ASN A 89 -13.94 2.32 -3.76
CA ASN A 89 -15.36 2.66 -3.63
C ASN A 89 -15.85 2.26 -2.23
N ASP A 90 -15.81 3.24 -1.34
CA ASP A 90 -16.14 3.12 0.07
C ASP A 90 -16.89 4.37 0.49
N PRO A 91 -17.98 4.29 1.26
CA PRO A 91 -18.73 5.46 1.74
C PRO A 91 -17.86 6.42 2.57
N ASP A 92 -16.79 5.91 3.16
CA ASP A 92 -15.84 6.70 3.93
C ASP A 92 -14.68 7.28 3.08
N LEU A 93 -14.66 7.08 1.75
CA LEU A 93 -13.68 7.73 0.88
C LEU A 93 -13.97 9.22 0.80
N ALA A 94 -13.14 10.04 1.42
CA ALA A 94 -13.27 11.49 1.46
C ALA A 94 -12.74 12.17 0.19
N SER A 95 -11.65 11.63 -0.39
CA SER A 95 -11.09 12.13 -1.65
C SER A 95 -10.24 11.06 -2.34
N PHE A 96 -10.12 11.19 -3.65
CA PHE A 96 -9.33 10.29 -4.48
C PHE A 96 -8.67 11.05 -5.62
N ASN A 97 -7.46 10.65 -5.97
CA ASN A 97 -6.78 11.09 -7.18
C ASN A 97 -5.89 9.98 -7.73
N GLY A 98 -5.69 9.98 -9.03
CA GLY A 98 -4.80 9.04 -9.69
C GLY A 98 -4.27 9.57 -11.00
N ALA A 99 -3.21 8.95 -11.48
CA ALA A 99 -2.61 9.22 -12.78
C ALA A 99 -2.13 7.94 -13.43
N SER A 100 -2.24 7.86 -14.73
CA SER A 100 -1.48 6.94 -15.57
C SER A 100 -0.57 7.73 -16.48
N THR A 101 0.69 7.31 -16.58
CA THR A 101 1.70 7.91 -17.46
C THR A 101 2.38 6.81 -18.27
N GLN A 102 2.70 7.12 -19.51
CA GLN A 102 3.36 6.16 -20.40
C GLN A 102 4.33 6.85 -21.35
N THR A 103 5.20 6.08 -21.97
CA THR A 103 6.21 6.58 -22.93
C THR A 103 5.56 7.38 -24.04
N SER A 104 4.49 6.84 -24.66
CA SER A 104 3.61 7.54 -25.60
C SER A 104 2.26 6.81 -25.68
N PRO A 105 1.24 7.36 -26.32
CA PRO A 105 -0.07 6.71 -26.47
C PRO A 105 -0.01 5.31 -27.09
N THR A 106 0.99 5.04 -27.91
CA THR A 106 1.16 3.76 -28.63
C THR A 106 2.36 2.95 -28.14
N ASP A 107 3.16 3.51 -27.24
CA ASP A 107 4.36 2.86 -26.69
C ASP A 107 4.27 2.79 -25.16
N GLN A 108 4.08 1.58 -24.65
CA GLN A 108 4.02 1.26 -23.24
C GLN A 108 5.30 0.60 -22.71
N THR A 109 6.46 0.91 -23.32
CA THR A 109 7.77 0.46 -22.82
C THR A 109 7.91 0.76 -21.35
N HIS A 110 7.50 1.97 -20.92
CA HIS A 110 7.21 2.28 -19.53
C HIS A 110 5.76 2.68 -19.39
N PHE A 111 5.07 2.03 -18.46
CA PHE A 111 3.73 2.40 -18.03
C PHE A 111 3.70 2.50 -16.52
N VAL A 112 3.25 3.64 -16.01
CA VAL A 112 3.18 3.91 -14.58
C VAL A 112 1.75 4.31 -14.21
N LYS A 113 1.23 3.75 -13.13
CA LYS A 113 -0.06 4.17 -12.58
C LYS A 113 0.08 4.47 -11.09
N GLN A 114 -0.53 5.54 -10.64
CA GLN A 114 -0.53 6.02 -9.28
C GLN A 114 -1.97 6.19 -8.83
N ALA A 115 -2.25 5.90 -7.58
CA ALA A 115 -3.54 6.16 -6.97
C ALA A 115 -3.36 6.51 -5.49
N VAL A 116 -4.14 7.45 -5.00
CA VAL A 116 -4.20 7.85 -3.60
C VAL A 116 -5.65 8.10 -3.20
N GLY A 117 -6.05 7.53 -2.08
CA GLY A 117 -7.34 7.78 -1.46
C GLY A 117 -7.15 8.22 -0.01
N VAL A 118 -7.85 9.27 0.40
CA VAL A 118 -7.98 9.70 1.79
C VAL A 118 -9.36 9.27 2.28
N PHE A 119 -9.40 8.53 3.36
CA PHE A 119 -10.62 8.06 4.00
C PHE A 119 -10.96 8.92 5.22
N ALA A 120 -12.21 8.93 5.62
CA ALA A 120 -12.65 9.67 6.78
C ALA A 120 -11.97 9.20 8.08
N THR A 121 -11.58 7.93 8.14
CA THR A 121 -10.93 7.33 9.31
C THR A 121 -9.80 6.37 8.93
N ALA A 122 -8.84 6.17 9.83
CA ALA A 122 -7.79 5.17 9.66
C ALA A 122 -8.32 3.72 9.55
N PRO A 123 -9.34 3.29 10.32
CA PRO A 123 -9.96 1.98 10.12
C PRO A 123 -10.54 1.77 8.72
N ALA A 124 -11.17 2.80 8.11
CA ALA A 124 -11.70 2.70 6.75
C ALA A 124 -10.58 2.53 5.71
N ALA A 125 -9.47 3.29 5.84
CA ALA A 125 -8.28 3.10 5.02
C ALA A 125 -7.66 1.70 5.22
N GLY A 126 -7.64 1.22 6.47
CA GLY A 126 -7.22 -0.14 6.80
C GLY A 126 -8.05 -1.21 6.10
N ALA A 127 -9.38 -1.04 6.10
CA ALA A 127 -10.29 -1.93 5.38
C ALA A 127 -10.01 -1.94 3.86
N ALA A 128 -9.72 -0.76 3.28
CA ALA A 128 -9.32 -0.66 1.87
C ALA A 128 -7.98 -1.37 1.59
N PHE A 129 -7.00 -1.24 2.48
CA PHE A 129 -5.74 -1.97 2.40
C PHE A 129 -5.96 -3.49 2.45
N HIS A 130 -6.81 -3.97 3.34
CA HIS A 130 -7.17 -5.39 3.45
C HIS A 130 -7.86 -5.91 2.19
N ARG A 131 -8.69 -5.11 1.51
CA ARG A 131 -9.25 -5.51 0.20
C ARG A 131 -8.19 -5.83 -0.85
N VAL A 132 -6.98 -5.28 -0.70
CA VAL A 132 -5.84 -5.62 -1.55
C VAL A 132 -5.12 -6.85 -1.02
N VAL A 133 -4.70 -6.84 0.26
CA VAL A 133 -3.74 -7.84 0.78
C VAL A 133 -4.37 -9.18 1.13
N ASP A 134 -5.63 -9.22 1.57
CA ASP A 134 -6.28 -10.46 1.97
C ASP A 134 -6.55 -11.40 0.77
N ARG A 135 -6.57 -10.84 -0.45
CA ARG A 135 -6.67 -11.63 -1.68
C ARG A 135 -5.32 -12.13 -2.21
N THR A 136 -4.21 -11.73 -1.60
CA THR A 136 -2.86 -12.13 -1.99
C THR A 136 -2.68 -13.64 -2.00
N ILE A 137 -3.23 -14.32 -1.00
CA ILE A 137 -3.06 -15.76 -0.82
C ILE A 137 -3.67 -16.56 -1.98
N GLY A 138 -4.75 -16.09 -2.58
CA GLY A 138 -5.44 -16.77 -3.67
C GLY A 138 -4.89 -16.45 -5.06
N CYS A 139 -4.24 -15.30 -5.26
CA CYS A 139 -3.73 -14.87 -6.57
C CYS A 139 -2.27 -15.20 -6.81
N ALA A 140 -1.45 -15.27 -5.77
CA ALA A 140 -0.01 -15.58 -5.90
C ALA A 140 0.19 -16.94 -6.59
N GLY A 141 1.02 -16.98 -7.63
CA GLY A 141 1.27 -18.16 -8.46
C GLY A 141 0.20 -18.43 -9.52
N GLN A 142 -0.87 -17.64 -9.60
CA GLN A 142 -1.90 -17.81 -10.61
C GLN A 142 -1.50 -17.17 -11.95
N THR A 143 -1.98 -17.76 -13.02
CA THR A 143 -1.93 -17.18 -14.38
C THR A 143 -3.36 -17.03 -14.88
N THR A 144 -3.71 -15.82 -15.34
CA THR A 144 -5.07 -15.55 -15.79
C THR A 144 -5.11 -14.56 -16.96
N PRO A 145 -6.04 -14.74 -17.92
CA PRO A 145 -6.36 -13.73 -18.91
C PRO A 145 -6.91 -12.46 -18.25
N MET A 146 -6.50 -11.32 -18.78
CA MET A 146 -7.02 -9.99 -18.50
C MET A 146 -7.56 -9.41 -19.81
N HIS A 147 -8.84 -9.12 -19.86
CA HIS A 147 -9.54 -8.58 -21.00
C HIS A 147 -9.71 -7.09 -20.84
N LEU A 148 -9.07 -6.30 -21.70
CA LEU A 148 -9.12 -4.85 -21.70
C LEU A 148 -10.38 -4.35 -22.44
N ASP A 149 -10.89 -3.19 -22.04
CA ASP A 149 -12.08 -2.57 -22.67
C ASP A 149 -11.89 -2.26 -24.16
N ASN A 150 -10.65 -2.18 -24.64
CA ASN A 150 -10.34 -2.01 -26.06
C ASN A 150 -10.39 -3.34 -26.87
N GLY A 151 -10.83 -4.44 -26.25
CA GLY A 151 -10.95 -5.76 -26.85
C GLY A 151 -9.64 -6.58 -26.88
N THR A 152 -8.55 -6.05 -26.32
CA THR A 152 -7.28 -6.79 -26.22
C THR A 152 -7.30 -7.74 -25.03
N THR A 153 -6.80 -8.97 -25.21
CA THR A 153 -6.58 -9.93 -24.13
C THR A 153 -5.08 -10.08 -23.88
N GLN A 154 -4.67 -9.97 -22.64
CA GLN A 154 -3.32 -10.21 -22.16
C GLN A 154 -3.34 -11.31 -21.12
N VAL A 155 -2.37 -12.20 -21.13
CA VAL A 155 -2.24 -13.26 -20.12
C VAL A 155 -1.16 -12.88 -19.13
N TRP A 156 -1.49 -12.86 -17.85
CA TRP A 156 -0.60 -12.43 -16.78
C TRP A 156 -0.38 -13.52 -15.74
N SER A 157 0.87 -13.75 -15.36
CA SER A 157 1.25 -14.55 -14.19
C SER A 157 1.53 -13.61 -13.02
N PHE A 158 0.98 -13.92 -11.84
CA PHE A 158 1.04 -13.10 -10.65
C PHE A 158 1.99 -13.70 -9.62
N ASP A 159 2.97 -12.91 -9.20
CA ASP A 159 3.93 -13.27 -8.17
C ASP A 159 3.64 -12.49 -6.88
N GLY A 160 3.50 -13.21 -5.78
CA GLY A 160 3.41 -12.62 -4.45
C GLY A 160 4.72 -11.96 -4.05
N GLY A 161 4.62 -10.98 -3.17
CA GLY A 161 5.75 -10.28 -2.58
C GLY A 161 5.55 -10.07 -1.09
N PRO A 162 6.44 -9.31 -0.44
CA PRO A 162 6.30 -9.03 0.98
C PRO A 162 5.00 -8.27 1.26
N ALA A 163 4.30 -8.72 2.30
CA ALA A 163 3.13 -8.05 2.85
C ALA A 163 3.28 -7.93 4.36
N GLY A 164 3.05 -6.72 4.87
CA GLY A 164 3.07 -6.38 6.29
C GLY A 164 1.76 -5.70 6.70
N ALA A 165 1.73 -5.15 7.90
CA ALA A 165 0.54 -4.50 8.45
C ALA A 165 0.13 -3.22 7.71
N ALA A 166 1.05 -2.57 6.99
CA ALA A 166 0.83 -1.27 6.35
C ALA A 166 1.48 -1.14 4.96
N ASP A 167 2.22 -2.14 4.52
CA ASP A 167 2.93 -2.14 3.25
C ASP A 167 2.80 -3.51 2.60
N ALA A 168 2.50 -3.53 1.29
CA ALA A 168 2.48 -4.73 0.49
C ALA A 168 3.06 -4.47 -0.90
N ALA A 169 3.72 -5.49 -1.45
CA ALA A 169 4.26 -5.44 -2.80
C ALA A 169 3.96 -6.76 -3.52
N TRP A 170 3.77 -6.69 -4.81
CA TRP A 170 3.61 -7.85 -5.68
C TRP A 170 4.05 -7.50 -7.10
N SER A 171 4.16 -8.49 -7.95
CA SER A 171 4.43 -8.29 -9.36
C SER A 171 3.55 -9.16 -10.24
N LYS A 172 3.48 -8.81 -11.51
CA LYS A 172 2.91 -9.66 -12.55
C LYS A 172 3.77 -9.59 -13.80
N GLN A 173 3.84 -10.70 -14.54
CA GLN A 173 4.56 -10.81 -15.80
C GLN A 173 3.62 -11.18 -16.93
N GLU A 174 3.72 -10.48 -18.05
CA GLU A 174 2.97 -10.78 -19.25
C GLU A 174 3.55 -12.02 -19.96
N ALA A 175 2.70 -13.00 -20.25
CA ALA A 175 3.12 -14.25 -20.85
C ALA A 175 3.74 -14.01 -22.25
N GLY A 176 4.84 -14.70 -22.51
CA GLY A 176 5.54 -14.60 -23.79
C GLY A 176 6.38 -13.32 -23.99
N THR A 177 6.48 -12.48 -22.97
CA THR A 177 7.27 -11.24 -23.01
C THR A 177 8.18 -11.13 -21.79
N ASP A 178 9.09 -10.14 -21.78
CA ASP A 178 9.89 -9.76 -20.62
C ASP A 178 9.24 -8.60 -19.82
N ARG A 179 8.03 -8.18 -20.22
CA ARG A 179 7.29 -7.10 -19.58
C ARG A 179 6.76 -7.52 -18.23
N ARG A 180 7.12 -6.76 -17.21
CA ARG A 180 6.68 -6.96 -15.83
C ARG A 180 6.07 -5.69 -15.26
N CYS A 181 5.07 -5.85 -14.41
CA CYS A 181 4.54 -4.78 -13.60
C CYS A 181 4.85 -5.07 -12.13
N PHE A 182 5.43 -4.09 -11.46
CA PHE A 182 5.71 -4.12 -10.02
C PHE A 182 4.77 -3.15 -9.33
N THR A 183 4.17 -3.57 -8.26
CA THR A 183 3.17 -2.79 -7.53
C THR A 183 3.53 -2.69 -6.07
N GLN A 184 3.30 -1.52 -5.48
CA GLN A 184 3.34 -1.30 -4.04
C GLN A 184 2.06 -0.63 -3.57
N THR A 185 1.58 -1.07 -2.43
CA THR A 185 0.47 -0.47 -1.68
C THR A 185 0.99 -0.08 -0.30
N ARG A 186 0.70 1.14 0.14
CA ARG A 186 1.08 1.65 1.46
C ARG A 186 -0.11 2.26 2.16
N LEU A 187 -0.33 1.83 3.39
CA LEU A 187 -1.30 2.42 4.31
C LEU A 187 -0.57 3.38 5.24
N ARG A 188 -1.03 4.62 5.31
CA ARG A 188 -0.52 5.63 6.23
C ARG A 188 -1.69 6.33 6.87
N GLU A 189 -1.96 6.00 8.14
CA GLU A 189 -3.13 6.50 8.87
C GLU A 189 -4.43 6.29 8.07
N ASN A 190 -5.07 7.40 7.66
CA ASN A 190 -6.30 7.37 6.87
C ASN A 190 -6.06 7.47 5.35
N VAL A 191 -4.81 7.27 4.89
CA VAL A 191 -4.44 7.33 3.48
C VAL A 191 -4.02 5.98 2.97
N LEU A 192 -4.58 5.55 1.85
CA LEU A 192 -4.12 4.41 1.06
C LEU A 192 -3.51 4.92 -0.24
N LEU A 193 -2.24 4.63 -0.47
CA LEU A 193 -1.57 4.93 -1.72
C LEU A 193 -1.11 3.65 -2.42
N GLN A 194 -1.19 3.68 -3.75
CA GLN A 194 -0.75 2.60 -4.61
C GLN A 194 0.10 3.15 -5.76
N ALA A 195 1.18 2.46 -6.06
CA ALA A 195 2.07 2.75 -7.17
C ALA A 195 2.30 1.48 -8.00
N LYS A 196 2.29 1.61 -9.32
CA LYS A 196 2.61 0.53 -10.26
C LYS A 196 3.57 1.05 -11.32
N VAL A 197 4.61 0.27 -11.59
CA VAL A 197 5.57 0.49 -12.68
C VAL A 197 5.63 -0.77 -13.53
N CYS A 198 5.33 -0.65 -14.81
CA CYS A 198 5.45 -1.71 -15.82
C CYS A 198 6.57 -1.35 -16.78
N GLN A 199 7.50 -2.28 -16.98
CA GLN A 199 8.63 -2.15 -17.91
C GLN A 199 9.23 -3.54 -18.22
N SER A 200 10.15 -3.61 -19.17
CA SER A 200 11.02 -4.77 -19.34
C SER A 200 12.03 -4.84 -18.19
N GLY A 201 12.29 -6.04 -17.69
CA GLY A 201 13.24 -6.28 -16.61
C GLY A 201 12.69 -5.90 -15.22
N ASN A 202 13.59 -5.48 -14.32
CA ASN A 202 13.26 -5.25 -12.92
C ASN A 202 12.83 -3.80 -12.63
N GLY A 203 11.54 -3.55 -12.51
CA GLY A 203 10.97 -2.26 -12.08
C GLY A 203 10.79 -2.11 -10.55
N GLY A 204 11.18 -3.10 -9.76
CA GLY A 204 11.04 -3.07 -8.29
C GLY A 204 11.69 -1.86 -7.61
N PRO A 205 12.94 -1.49 -7.94
CA PRO A 205 13.55 -0.27 -7.42
C PRO A 205 12.76 0.99 -7.78
N ALA A 206 12.29 1.11 -9.03
CA ALA A 206 11.54 2.29 -9.50
C ALA A 206 10.19 2.43 -8.77
N VAL A 207 9.43 1.34 -8.62
CA VAL A 207 8.15 1.41 -7.90
C VAL A 207 8.33 1.75 -6.43
N ASN A 208 9.42 1.30 -5.80
CA ASN A 208 9.73 1.64 -4.41
C ASN A 208 10.05 3.13 -4.24
N VAL A 209 10.84 3.70 -5.15
CA VAL A 209 11.15 5.14 -5.18
C VAL A 209 9.88 5.95 -5.43
N LEU A 210 9.04 5.53 -6.38
CA LEU A 210 7.77 6.19 -6.70
C LEU A 210 6.83 6.22 -5.48
N ALA A 211 6.60 5.06 -4.86
CA ALA A 211 5.74 4.97 -3.67
C ALA A 211 6.30 5.77 -2.49
N GLY A 212 7.64 5.82 -2.33
CA GLY A 212 8.31 6.67 -1.34
C GLY A 212 8.11 8.16 -1.61
N ALA A 213 8.24 8.60 -2.86
CA ALA A 213 8.04 9.98 -3.25
C ALA A 213 6.56 10.42 -3.07
N MET A 214 5.61 9.57 -3.43
CA MET A 214 4.19 9.79 -3.15
C MET A 214 3.91 9.96 -1.64
N GLN A 215 4.49 9.09 -0.82
CA GLN A 215 4.36 9.15 0.64
C GLN A 215 4.97 10.43 1.21
N ASN A 216 6.17 10.81 0.76
CA ASN A 216 6.84 12.04 1.22
C ASN A 216 6.02 13.30 0.87
N ALA A 217 5.32 13.29 -0.26
CA ALA A 217 4.44 14.39 -0.65
C ALA A 217 3.22 14.55 0.26
N LEU A 218 2.85 13.52 1.04
CA LEU A 218 1.81 13.62 2.08
C LEU A 218 2.30 14.37 3.33
N GLY A 219 3.60 14.68 3.43
CA GLY A 219 4.20 15.31 4.60
C GLY A 219 4.40 14.36 5.79
N GLN A 220 4.49 13.06 5.50
CA GLN A 220 4.66 11.99 6.51
C GLN A 220 6.00 11.27 6.36
#